data_e97e07035b14201f3bab3f6e6f72a4a1
#
_entry.id   e97e07035b14201f3bab3f6e6f72a4a1
#
_cell.length_a   1.000
_cell.length_b   1.000
_cell.length_c   1.000
_cell.angle_alpha   90.00
_cell.angle_beta   90.00
_cell.angle_gamma   90.00
#
_symmetry.space_group_name_H-M   'P 1'
#
loop_
_entity.id
_entity.type
_entity.pdbx_description
1 polymer ?
#
loop_
_entity_poly.entity_id
_entity_poly.type
_entity_poly.pdbx_seq_one_letter_code
_entity_poly.pdbx_strand_id
1 'polypeptide(L)'
;TWDDLKSASARIHEKTGKYGYMAYADDQLGYWNFVYQAGGYILNEDKTKAGFLDYGTRKAMEFYIGLQKEPWCPDQNYFAETAPGNAFMSEQGAMYLEGNWNLISFMENNKEMIGKWDVAVLPKCPDPVRGDGRATISNGLCYSTGAKGKKLEYARDFLKFAGSEEGQRVQGLSGAAIPAYKGLEETWISAFDQYDYKLDVQKCVDMFPYGVQSVNNASRPKWKTQINDLLLKIYSGELSLDQGLEDMQKLVDEAKAP
;
A
#
# COMPACT_ATOMS: atom_id res chain seq x y z
N THR A 1 11.47 -11.16 5.78
CA THR A 1 12.11 -10.88 4.46
C THR A 1 11.19 -11.28 3.31
N TRP A 2 11.56 -10.89 2.09
CA TRP A 2 10.87 -11.35 0.87
C TRP A 2 10.92 -12.87 0.71
N ASP A 3 12.04 -13.51 1.10
CA ASP A 3 12.18 -14.96 1.04
C ASP A 3 11.28 -15.66 2.05
N ASP A 4 11.10 -15.07 3.24
CA ASP A 4 10.17 -15.58 4.23
C ASP A 4 8.72 -15.46 3.75
N LEU A 5 8.37 -14.36 3.06
CA LEU A 5 7.05 -14.18 2.45
C LEU A 5 6.75 -15.28 1.43
N LYS A 6 7.68 -15.57 0.50
CA LYS A 6 7.55 -16.67 -0.48
C LYS A 6 7.42 -18.02 0.22
N SER A 7 8.31 -18.31 1.17
CA SER A 7 8.34 -19.58 1.88
C SER A 7 7.06 -19.82 2.69
N ALA A 8 6.57 -18.79 3.38
CA ALA A 8 5.32 -18.86 4.13
C ALA A 8 4.13 -19.09 3.18
N SER A 9 4.08 -18.37 2.05
CA SER A 9 3.01 -18.48 1.06
C SER A 9 2.93 -19.88 0.45
N ALA A 10 4.07 -20.45 0.06
CA ALA A 10 4.14 -21.80 -0.47
C ALA A 10 3.66 -22.84 0.55
N ARG A 11 4.11 -22.75 1.82
CA ARG A 11 3.71 -23.65 2.89
C ARG A 11 2.22 -23.57 3.23
N ILE A 12 1.64 -22.37 3.19
CA ILE A 12 0.20 -22.19 3.42
C ILE A 12 -0.57 -22.88 2.31
N HIS A 13 -0.21 -22.64 1.07
CA HIS A 13 -0.85 -23.25 -0.09
C HIS A 13 -0.76 -24.78 -0.05
N GLU A 14 0.43 -25.32 0.18
CA GLU A 14 0.64 -26.76 0.29
C GLU A 14 -0.25 -27.44 1.36
N LYS A 15 -0.39 -26.79 2.52
CA LYS A 15 -1.13 -27.34 3.65
C LYS A 15 -2.63 -27.14 3.57
N THR A 16 -3.10 -26.10 2.92
CA THR A 16 -4.50 -25.66 3.01
C THR A 16 -5.21 -25.57 1.67
N GLY A 17 -4.47 -25.56 0.55
CA GLY A 17 -5.00 -25.28 -0.78
C GLY A 17 -5.40 -23.83 -1.00
N LYS A 18 -5.25 -22.95 0.01
CA LYS A 18 -5.58 -21.52 -0.07
C LYS A 18 -4.43 -20.72 -0.67
N TYR A 19 -4.70 -19.50 -1.12
CA TYR A 19 -3.65 -18.58 -1.57
C TYR A 19 -2.79 -18.12 -0.39
N GLY A 20 -1.49 -18.06 -0.58
CA GLY A 20 -0.54 -17.62 0.44
C GLY A 20 -0.48 -16.10 0.54
N TYR A 21 0.07 -15.45 -0.48
CA TYR A 21 0.12 -13.99 -0.60
C TYR A 21 -0.60 -13.52 -1.86
N MET A 22 -1.39 -12.49 -1.73
CA MET A 22 -2.20 -11.94 -2.81
C MET A 22 -1.53 -10.69 -3.40
N ALA A 23 -0.63 -10.88 -4.36
CA ALA A 23 0.05 -9.80 -5.08
C ALA A 23 -0.81 -9.34 -6.26
N TYR A 24 -1.50 -8.23 -6.13
CA TYR A 24 -2.36 -7.69 -7.18
C TYR A 24 -1.79 -6.43 -7.84
N ALA A 25 -2.34 -6.04 -8.99
CA ALA A 25 -1.85 -4.90 -9.76
C ALA A 25 -2.30 -3.58 -9.12
N ASP A 26 -1.61 -3.15 -8.08
CA ASP A 26 -1.80 -1.84 -7.45
C ASP A 26 -0.45 -1.16 -7.22
N ASP A 27 -0.47 0.16 -7.25
CA ASP A 27 0.72 0.97 -7.00
C ASP A 27 1.03 1.09 -5.50
N GLN A 28 0.13 1.63 -4.71
CA GLN A 28 0.36 1.96 -3.29
C GLN A 28 0.21 0.76 -2.35
N LEU A 29 -0.80 -0.09 -2.59
CA LEU A 29 -1.02 -1.32 -1.83
C LEU A 29 -0.34 -2.54 -2.49
N GLY A 30 0.59 -2.30 -3.41
CA GLY A 30 1.30 -3.32 -4.16
C GLY A 30 2.76 -2.97 -4.36
N TYR A 31 3.18 -2.92 -5.63
CA TYR A 31 4.59 -2.95 -6.02
C TYR A 31 5.44 -1.76 -5.56
N TRP A 32 4.87 -0.58 -5.29
CA TRP A 32 5.66 0.56 -4.81
C TRP A 32 6.38 0.28 -3.50
N ASN A 33 5.74 -0.42 -2.58
CA ASN A 33 6.39 -0.81 -1.32
C ASN A 33 7.68 -1.61 -1.59
N PHE A 34 7.60 -2.58 -2.48
CA PHE A 34 8.74 -3.42 -2.87
C PHE A 34 9.81 -2.62 -3.62
N VAL A 35 9.40 -1.68 -4.49
CA VAL A 35 10.34 -0.79 -5.18
C VAL A 35 11.21 -0.01 -4.19
N TYR A 36 10.59 0.65 -3.22
CA TYR A 36 11.35 1.40 -2.23
C TYR A 36 12.13 0.50 -1.26
N GLN A 37 11.62 -0.68 -0.92
CA GLN A 37 12.36 -1.67 -0.14
C GLN A 37 13.63 -2.16 -0.86
N ALA A 38 13.59 -2.31 -2.17
CA ALA A 38 14.79 -2.67 -2.95
C ALA A 38 15.78 -1.50 -3.11
N GLY A 39 15.43 -0.31 -2.65
CA GLY A 39 16.20 0.91 -2.84
C GLY A 39 16.02 1.52 -4.24
N GLY A 40 14.94 1.16 -4.95
CA GLY A 40 14.48 1.81 -6.16
C GLY A 40 13.66 3.07 -5.88
N TYR A 41 13.07 3.64 -6.91
CA TYR A 41 12.18 4.81 -6.80
C TYR A 41 11.23 4.89 -7.99
N ILE A 42 10.08 5.54 -7.82
CA ILE A 42 9.10 5.79 -8.89
C ILE A 42 9.42 7.10 -9.61
N LEU A 43 9.70 8.16 -8.84
CA LEU A 43 10.24 9.43 -9.32
C LEU A 43 11.48 9.76 -8.51
N ASN A 44 12.50 10.34 -9.17
CA ASN A 44 13.66 10.86 -8.48
C ASN A 44 13.29 12.01 -7.52
N GLU A 45 14.22 12.43 -6.67
CA GLU A 45 13.98 13.36 -5.57
C GLU A 45 13.41 14.71 -6.05
N ASP A 46 13.93 15.25 -7.14
CA ASP A 46 13.43 16.49 -7.76
C ASP A 46 12.18 16.28 -8.64
N LYS A 47 11.68 15.07 -8.74
CA LYS A 47 10.50 14.66 -9.52
C LYS A 47 10.60 14.96 -11.02
N THR A 48 11.81 15.06 -11.54
CA THR A 48 12.09 15.37 -12.96
C THR A 48 12.24 14.14 -13.82
N LYS A 49 12.46 12.95 -13.24
CA LYS A 49 12.70 11.70 -13.98
C LYS A 49 12.03 10.51 -13.30
N ALA A 50 11.43 9.64 -14.10
CA ALA A 50 10.92 8.36 -13.64
C ALA A 50 12.07 7.40 -13.30
N GLY A 51 11.79 6.41 -12.45
CA GLY A 51 12.76 5.46 -11.94
C GLY A 51 12.54 4.01 -12.40
N PHE A 52 11.74 3.75 -13.43
CA PHE A 52 11.43 2.38 -13.83
C PHE A 52 12.63 1.61 -14.41
N LEU A 53 13.65 2.32 -14.89
CA LEU A 53 14.90 1.72 -15.36
C LEU A 53 16.00 1.67 -14.28
N ASP A 54 15.72 2.14 -13.07
CA ASP A 54 16.65 1.99 -11.95
C ASP A 54 16.78 0.52 -11.54
N TYR A 55 18.00 0.12 -11.18
CA TYR A 55 18.28 -1.28 -10.85
C TYR A 55 17.49 -1.81 -9.66
N GLY A 56 17.29 -0.99 -8.62
CA GLY A 56 16.46 -1.35 -7.46
C GLY A 56 14.98 -1.50 -7.84
N THR A 57 14.46 -0.60 -8.68
CA THR A 57 13.09 -0.70 -9.20
C THR A 57 12.91 -1.97 -10.02
N ARG A 58 13.85 -2.26 -10.95
CA ARG A 58 13.82 -3.48 -11.76
C ARG A 58 13.80 -4.73 -10.86
N LYS A 59 14.70 -4.82 -9.89
CA LYS A 59 14.76 -5.93 -8.94
C LYS A 59 13.44 -6.15 -8.21
N ALA A 60 12.81 -5.09 -7.76
CA ALA A 60 11.53 -5.16 -7.08
C ALA A 60 10.41 -5.61 -8.02
N MET A 61 10.39 -5.12 -9.26
CA MET A 61 9.39 -5.50 -10.25
C MET A 61 9.53 -6.97 -10.67
N GLU A 62 10.76 -7.46 -10.85
CA GLU A 62 11.05 -8.88 -11.08
C GLU A 62 10.50 -9.74 -9.95
N PHE A 63 10.76 -9.35 -8.70
CA PHE A 63 10.25 -10.06 -7.53
C PHE A 63 8.73 -10.03 -7.49
N TYR A 64 8.11 -8.85 -7.54
CA TYR A 64 6.66 -8.69 -7.37
C TYR A 64 5.85 -9.38 -8.46
N ILE A 65 6.27 -9.24 -9.71
CA ILE A 65 5.65 -9.93 -10.85
C ILE A 65 5.88 -11.43 -10.75
N GLY A 66 7.07 -11.85 -10.28
CA GLY A 66 7.38 -13.25 -10.02
C GLY A 66 6.45 -13.92 -9.02
N LEU A 67 5.93 -13.18 -8.02
CA LEU A 67 4.98 -13.72 -7.05
C LEU A 67 3.70 -14.24 -7.72
N GLN A 68 3.24 -13.59 -8.79
CA GLN A 68 2.01 -13.97 -9.48
C GLN A 68 2.16 -15.19 -10.40
N LYS A 69 3.37 -15.59 -10.69
CA LYS A 69 3.65 -16.82 -11.45
C LYS A 69 3.62 -18.07 -10.57
N GLU A 70 3.52 -17.87 -9.27
CA GLU A 70 3.53 -18.94 -8.29
C GLU A 70 2.10 -19.47 -8.05
N PRO A 71 1.90 -20.78 -7.89
CA PRO A 71 0.56 -21.37 -7.74
C PRO A 71 -0.17 -20.92 -6.47
N TRP A 72 0.56 -20.37 -5.51
CA TRP A 72 0.01 -19.86 -4.26
C TRP A 72 -0.41 -18.39 -4.32
N CYS A 73 -0.29 -17.72 -5.45
CA CYS A 73 -0.80 -16.37 -5.68
C CYS A 73 -1.95 -16.41 -6.70
N PRO A 74 -3.07 -15.71 -6.49
CA PRO A 74 -4.11 -15.58 -7.51
C PRO A 74 -3.59 -14.83 -8.74
N ASP A 75 -4.12 -15.14 -9.89
CA ASP A 75 -3.89 -14.37 -11.10
C ASP A 75 -4.75 -13.09 -11.17
N GLN A 76 -4.52 -12.26 -12.19
CA GLN A 76 -5.27 -11.00 -12.34
C GLN A 76 -6.74 -11.21 -12.73
N ASN A 77 -7.12 -12.34 -13.31
CA ASN A 77 -8.53 -12.65 -13.58
C ASN A 77 -9.29 -12.84 -12.28
N TYR A 78 -8.68 -13.53 -11.31
CA TYR A 78 -9.24 -13.65 -9.97
C TYR A 78 -9.47 -12.27 -9.32
N PHE A 79 -8.48 -11.37 -9.40
CA PHE A 79 -8.59 -10.03 -8.83
C PHE A 79 -9.56 -9.11 -9.58
N ALA A 80 -9.88 -9.39 -10.83
CA ALA A 80 -10.92 -8.66 -11.56
C ALA A 80 -12.32 -8.92 -10.99
N GLU A 81 -12.53 -10.09 -10.37
CA GLU A 81 -13.80 -10.49 -9.79
C GLU A 81 -13.85 -10.35 -8.26
N THR A 82 -12.71 -10.49 -7.59
CA THR A 82 -12.63 -10.54 -6.12
C THR A 82 -11.52 -9.63 -5.60
N ALA A 83 -11.90 -8.57 -4.89
CA ALA A 83 -10.93 -7.69 -4.23
C ALA A 83 -10.11 -8.48 -3.17
N PRO A 84 -8.80 -8.18 -3.00
CA PRO A 84 -7.94 -8.89 -2.05
C PRO A 84 -8.48 -8.92 -0.62
N GLY A 85 -9.06 -7.83 -0.13
CA GLY A 85 -9.68 -7.76 1.19
C GLY A 85 -10.87 -8.72 1.34
N ASN A 86 -11.70 -8.86 0.30
CA ASN A 86 -12.81 -9.82 0.31
C ASN A 86 -12.31 -11.26 0.29
N ALA A 87 -11.28 -11.55 -0.50
CA ALA A 87 -10.64 -12.87 -0.53
C ALA A 87 -10.03 -13.23 0.83
N PHE A 88 -9.42 -12.27 1.51
CA PHE A 88 -8.88 -12.43 2.86
C PHE A 88 -10.00 -12.69 3.87
N MET A 89 -11.03 -11.87 3.91
CA MET A 89 -12.16 -12.00 4.84
C MET A 89 -13.00 -13.26 4.60
N SER A 90 -13.01 -13.80 3.38
CA SER A 90 -13.63 -15.10 3.08
C SER A 90 -12.67 -16.29 3.23
N GLU A 91 -11.50 -16.08 3.84
CA GLU A 91 -10.50 -17.11 4.11
C GLU A 91 -9.97 -17.82 2.84
N GLN A 92 -10.02 -17.17 1.67
CA GLN A 92 -9.45 -17.70 0.42
C GLN A 92 -7.96 -17.38 0.28
N GLY A 93 -7.51 -16.27 0.85
CA GLY A 93 -6.11 -15.85 0.88
C GLY A 93 -5.63 -15.55 2.29
N ALA A 94 -4.39 -15.88 2.60
CA ALA A 94 -3.85 -15.78 3.94
C ALA A 94 -3.11 -14.47 4.24
N MET A 95 -2.55 -13.83 3.21
CA MET A 95 -1.77 -12.61 3.40
C MET A 95 -1.96 -11.66 2.21
N TYR A 96 -2.09 -10.37 2.49
CA TYR A 96 -2.03 -9.31 1.49
C TYR A 96 -1.62 -7.98 2.14
N LEU A 97 -1.24 -7.02 1.33
CA LEU A 97 -0.92 -5.68 1.81
C LEU A 97 -2.16 -4.82 1.85
N GLU A 98 -2.39 -4.17 2.98
CA GLU A 98 -3.54 -3.29 3.18
C GLU A 98 -3.14 -2.02 3.93
N GLY A 99 -3.97 -0.99 3.82
CA GLY A 99 -3.82 0.24 4.56
C GLY A 99 -4.46 0.17 5.95
N ASN A 100 -3.82 0.82 6.91
CA ASN A 100 -4.29 0.87 8.30
C ASN A 100 -5.72 1.42 8.46
N TRP A 101 -6.21 2.19 7.47
CA TRP A 101 -7.58 2.75 7.45
C TRP A 101 -8.69 1.71 7.30
N ASN A 102 -8.37 0.49 6.84
CA ASN A 102 -9.36 -0.57 6.67
C ASN A 102 -9.51 -1.46 7.91
N LEU A 103 -8.59 -1.41 8.88
CA LEU A 103 -8.58 -2.34 10.02
C LEU A 103 -9.84 -2.24 10.85
N ILE A 104 -10.29 -1.02 11.20
CA ILE A 104 -11.51 -0.82 11.99
C ILE A 104 -12.74 -1.33 11.24
N SER A 105 -12.82 -1.07 9.94
CA SER A 105 -13.92 -1.55 9.09
C SER A 105 -13.96 -3.07 9.02
N PHE A 106 -12.82 -3.73 9.00
CA PHE A 106 -12.75 -5.19 9.03
C PHE A 106 -13.25 -5.76 10.37
N MET A 107 -12.89 -5.14 11.49
CA MET A 107 -13.38 -5.53 12.81
C MET A 107 -14.89 -5.34 12.96
N GLU A 108 -15.45 -4.28 12.38
CA GLU A 108 -16.88 -3.98 12.47
C GLU A 108 -17.75 -4.87 11.56
N ASN A 109 -17.29 -5.13 10.35
CA ASN A 109 -18.10 -5.75 9.30
C ASN A 109 -17.88 -7.26 9.15
N ASN A 110 -16.82 -7.83 9.73
CA ASN A 110 -16.46 -9.25 9.61
C ASN A 110 -16.26 -9.87 10.99
N LYS A 111 -17.30 -9.86 11.79
CA LYS A 111 -17.24 -10.31 13.21
C LYS A 111 -16.81 -11.77 13.35
N GLU A 112 -17.13 -12.61 12.37
CA GLU A 112 -16.74 -14.02 12.31
C GLU A 112 -15.25 -14.24 12.08
N MET A 113 -14.55 -13.18 11.62
CA MET A 113 -13.10 -13.20 11.43
C MET A 113 -12.32 -12.69 12.64
N ILE A 114 -13.00 -12.16 13.66
CA ILE A 114 -12.33 -11.71 14.90
C ILE A 114 -11.61 -12.88 15.54
N GLY A 115 -10.32 -12.70 15.86
CA GLY A 115 -9.46 -13.75 16.42
C GLY A 115 -8.81 -14.69 15.39
N LYS A 116 -9.10 -14.54 14.09
CA LYS A 116 -8.52 -15.41 13.05
C LYS A 116 -7.40 -14.74 12.24
N TRP A 117 -7.17 -13.45 12.41
CA TRP A 117 -6.17 -12.69 11.68
C TRP A 117 -5.46 -11.66 12.57
N ASP A 118 -4.33 -11.18 12.12
CA ASP A 118 -3.55 -10.17 12.81
C ASP A 118 -2.77 -9.31 11.81
N VAL A 119 -2.07 -8.30 12.32
CA VAL A 119 -1.25 -7.36 11.56
C VAL A 119 0.23 -7.70 11.71
N ALA A 120 0.97 -7.61 10.63
CA ALA A 120 2.42 -7.80 10.62
C ALA A 120 3.11 -6.61 9.94
N VAL A 121 4.36 -6.33 10.32
CA VAL A 121 5.22 -5.41 9.57
C VAL A 121 5.48 -5.95 8.16
N LEU A 122 5.67 -5.04 7.20
CA LEU A 122 5.99 -5.46 5.83
C LEU A 122 7.34 -6.21 5.79
N PRO A 123 7.44 -7.25 4.95
CA PRO A 123 8.71 -7.95 4.77
C PRO A 123 9.75 -7.02 4.16
N LYS A 124 10.99 -7.12 4.60
CA LYS A 124 12.08 -6.31 4.04
C LYS A 124 12.77 -7.01 2.86
N CYS A 125 13.31 -6.23 1.93
CA CYS A 125 14.24 -6.72 0.91
C CYS A 125 15.51 -7.26 1.61
N PRO A 126 15.95 -8.49 1.34
CA PRO A 126 17.11 -9.06 2.03
C PRO A 126 18.44 -8.41 1.62
N ASP A 127 18.54 -7.93 0.38
CA ASP A 127 19.72 -7.36 -0.25
C ASP A 127 19.37 -6.12 -1.09
N PRO A 128 18.98 -5.01 -0.45
CA PRO A 128 18.59 -3.79 -1.15
C PRO A 128 19.78 -3.13 -1.85
N VAL A 129 19.52 -2.46 -2.97
CA VAL A 129 20.54 -1.69 -3.70
C VAL A 129 20.96 -0.46 -2.88
N ARG A 130 20.01 0.12 -2.16
CA ARG A 130 20.16 1.28 -1.27
C ARG A 130 19.26 1.10 -0.04
N GLY A 131 19.66 1.71 1.08
CA GLY A 131 18.89 1.66 2.34
C GLY A 131 19.04 0.33 3.09
N ASP A 132 18.12 0.06 4.00
CA ASP A 132 18.12 -1.12 4.88
C ASP A 132 17.12 -2.21 4.47
N GLY A 133 16.49 -2.04 3.35
CA GLY A 133 15.50 -2.98 2.81
C GLY A 133 14.08 -2.78 3.34
N ARG A 134 13.83 -1.76 4.15
CA ARG A 134 12.52 -1.45 4.71
C ARG A 134 11.92 -0.22 4.04
N ALA A 135 10.67 -0.30 3.67
CA ALA A 135 9.87 0.85 3.26
C ALA A 135 8.38 0.51 3.33
N THR A 136 7.57 1.52 3.54
CA THR A 136 6.12 1.48 3.36
C THR A 136 5.64 2.76 2.71
N ILE A 137 4.59 2.69 1.90
CA ILE A 137 4.00 3.90 1.33
C ILE A 137 3.19 4.61 2.39
N SER A 138 3.50 5.89 2.59
CA SER A 138 2.75 6.78 3.48
C SER A 138 1.89 7.74 2.68
N ASN A 139 0.61 7.76 2.98
CA ASN A 139 -0.37 8.72 2.44
C ASN A 139 -0.84 9.63 3.56
N GLY A 140 -0.93 10.92 3.27
CA GLY A 140 -1.57 11.89 4.15
C GLY A 140 -2.99 12.21 3.69
N LEU A 141 -3.91 12.39 4.63
CA LEU A 141 -5.20 13.02 4.33
C LEU A 141 -4.99 14.52 4.16
N CYS A 142 -5.48 15.05 3.05
CA CYS A 142 -5.50 16.48 2.79
C CYS A 142 -6.95 16.97 2.68
N TYR A 143 -7.28 17.98 3.44
CA TYR A 143 -8.56 18.67 3.31
C TYR A 143 -8.39 19.89 2.43
N SER A 144 -9.27 20.07 1.45
CA SER A 144 -9.30 21.26 0.60
C SER A 144 -10.72 21.79 0.50
N THR A 145 -10.85 23.06 0.17
CA THR A 145 -12.18 23.68 0.01
C THR A 145 -12.25 24.52 -1.25
N GLY A 146 -13.36 24.36 -2.00
CA GLY A 146 -13.75 25.27 -3.07
C GLY A 146 -14.77 26.33 -2.62
N ALA A 147 -15.06 26.42 -1.32
CA ALA A 147 -16.01 27.37 -0.78
C ALA A 147 -15.57 28.82 -1.00
N LYS A 148 -16.54 29.74 -1.20
CA LYS A 148 -16.33 31.17 -1.40
C LYS A 148 -17.19 31.97 -0.42
N GLY A 149 -16.85 33.27 -0.22
CA GLY A 149 -17.57 34.16 0.65
C GLY A 149 -17.64 33.63 2.09
N LYS A 150 -18.78 33.81 2.75
CA LYS A 150 -19.00 33.44 4.15
C LYS A 150 -18.77 31.93 4.43
N LYS A 151 -19.07 31.06 3.45
CA LYS A 151 -18.83 29.63 3.58
C LYS A 151 -17.33 29.29 3.66
N LEU A 152 -16.46 30.11 3.10
CA LEU A 152 -15.02 29.93 3.19
C LEU A 152 -14.50 30.12 4.62
N GLU A 153 -15.09 31.03 5.40
CA GLU A 153 -14.73 31.24 6.81
C GLU A 153 -15.01 29.98 7.63
N TYR A 154 -16.21 29.42 7.52
CA TYR A 154 -16.58 28.17 8.20
C TYR A 154 -15.70 26.99 7.76
N ALA A 155 -15.40 26.89 6.46
CA ALA A 155 -14.51 25.83 5.95
C ALA A 155 -13.10 25.97 6.52
N ARG A 156 -12.58 27.19 6.64
CA ARG A 156 -11.28 27.45 7.26
C ARG A 156 -11.24 27.08 8.74
N ASP A 157 -12.30 27.38 9.48
CA ASP A 157 -12.38 27.01 10.90
C ASP A 157 -12.45 25.49 11.08
N PHE A 158 -13.21 24.80 10.24
CA PHE A 158 -13.20 23.34 10.19
C PHE A 158 -11.81 22.78 9.87
N LEU A 159 -11.12 23.34 8.88
CA LEU A 159 -9.77 22.87 8.50
C LEU A 159 -8.75 23.08 9.64
N LYS A 160 -8.86 24.22 10.36
CA LYS A 160 -8.02 24.46 11.54
C LYS A 160 -8.31 23.44 12.64
N PHE A 161 -9.57 23.16 12.92
CA PHE A 161 -9.98 22.14 13.89
C PHE A 161 -9.47 20.75 13.47
N ALA A 162 -9.73 20.33 12.22
CA ALA A 162 -9.32 19.03 11.72
C ALA A 162 -7.79 18.78 11.77
N GLY A 163 -7.00 19.86 11.64
CA GLY A 163 -5.54 19.82 11.78
C GLY A 163 -5.02 20.09 13.20
N SER A 164 -5.88 20.42 14.15
CA SER A 164 -5.49 20.66 15.54
C SER A 164 -5.25 19.35 16.30
N GLU A 165 -4.59 19.44 17.45
CA GLU A 165 -4.42 18.29 18.34
C GLU A 165 -5.77 17.65 18.72
N GLU A 166 -6.79 18.46 19.04
CA GLU A 166 -8.12 18.00 19.40
C GLU A 166 -8.78 17.24 18.22
N GLY A 167 -8.79 17.83 17.03
CA GLY A 167 -9.37 17.21 15.83
C GLY A 167 -8.67 15.91 15.45
N GLN A 168 -7.34 15.89 15.55
CA GLN A 168 -6.55 14.70 15.28
C GLN A 168 -6.74 13.62 16.35
N ARG A 169 -6.96 13.99 17.60
CA ARG A 169 -7.33 13.06 18.68
C ARG A 169 -8.67 12.39 18.41
N VAL A 170 -9.68 13.16 17.99
CA VAL A 170 -10.99 12.61 17.59
C VAL A 170 -10.83 11.62 16.43
N GLN A 171 -10.01 11.96 15.43
CA GLN A 171 -9.73 11.07 14.31
C GLN A 171 -9.05 9.77 14.78
N GLY A 172 -8.04 9.85 15.65
CA GLY A 172 -7.38 8.67 16.21
C GLY A 172 -8.37 7.76 16.94
N LEU A 173 -9.14 8.32 17.86
CA LEU A 173 -10.13 7.56 18.65
C LEU A 173 -11.23 6.91 17.80
N SER A 174 -11.48 7.39 16.58
CA SER A 174 -12.40 6.73 15.66
C SER A 174 -11.83 5.47 14.99
N GLY A 175 -10.53 5.21 15.11
CA GLY A 175 -9.84 4.11 14.45
C GLY A 175 -9.65 4.29 12.94
N ALA A 176 -10.16 5.38 12.35
CA ALA A 176 -10.18 5.56 10.89
C ALA A 176 -8.79 5.77 10.27
N ALA A 177 -7.90 6.46 10.97
CA ALA A 177 -6.52 6.65 10.51
C ALA A 177 -5.61 7.05 11.68
N ILE A 178 -4.34 6.69 11.59
CA ILE A 178 -3.33 7.14 12.53
C ILE A 178 -3.19 8.66 12.41
N PRO A 179 -3.27 9.41 13.51
CA PRO A 179 -3.16 10.87 13.49
C PRO A 179 -1.85 11.35 12.89
N ALA A 180 -1.91 12.42 12.10
CA ALA A 180 -0.72 13.11 11.60
C ALA A 180 -0.08 14.01 12.67
N TYR A 181 -0.76 14.30 13.75
CA TYR A 181 -0.25 15.09 14.86
C TYR A 181 0.64 14.21 15.73
N LYS A 182 1.91 14.55 15.81
CA LYS A 182 2.93 13.76 16.50
C LYS A 182 2.59 13.55 17.97
N GLY A 183 2.70 12.29 18.43
CA GLY A 183 2.45 11.92 19.83
C GLY A 183 1.00 11.52 20.09
N LEU A 184 0.14 11.43 19.07
CA LEU A 184 -1.24 10.97 19.19
C LEU A 184 -1.46 9.54 18.67
N GLU A 185 -0.42 8.80 18.34
CA GLU A 185 -0.48 7.46 17.77
C GLU A 185 -1.25 6.50 18.69
N GLU A 186 -1.06 6.64 20.01
CA GLU A 186 -1.75 5.85 21.05
C GLU A 186 -3.29 6.03 21.01
N THR A 187 -3.78 7.15 20.54
CA THR A 187 -5.23 7.36 20.43
C THR A 187 -5.84 6.45 19.38
N TRP A 188 -5.11 6.18 18.29
CA TRP A 188 -5.53 5.24 17.26
C TRP A 188 -5.39 3.79 17.72
N ILE A 189 -4.30 3.44 18.40
CA ILE A 189 -4.11 2.12 18.97
C ILE A 189 -5.24 1.78 19.93
N SER A 190 -5.58 2.70 20.84
CA SER A 190 -6.64 2.51 21.84
C SER A 190 -8.06 2.36 21.25
N ALA A 191 -8.27 2.81 20.00
CA ALA A 191 -9.55 2.59 19.33
C ALA A 191 -9.88 1.10 19.13
N PHE A 192 -8.87 0.23 19.14
CA PHE A 192 -9.03 -1.22 19.01
C PHE A 192 -9.26 -1.94 20.33
N ASP A 193 -9.08 -1.26 21.48
CA ASP A 193 -9.30 -1.86 22.81
C ASP A 193 -10.79 -2.18 23.09
N GLN A 194 -11.70 -1.66 22.29
CA GLN A 194 -13.13 -1.99 22.38
C GLN A 194 -13.49 -3.41 21.94
N TYR A 195 -12.57 -4.12 21.30
CA TYR A 195 -12.79 -5.48 20.82
C TYR A 195 -12.16 -6.49 21.79
N ASP A 196 -12.82 -7.64 21.98
CA ASP A 196 -12.32 -8.73 22.85
C ASP A 196 -11.04 -9.39 22.32
N TYR A 197 -10.71 -9.17 21.05
CA TYR A 197 -9.48 -9.63 20.43
C TYR A 197 -8.53 -8.46 20.14
N LYS A 198 -7.29 -8.59 20.63
CA LYS A 198 -6.24 -7.59 20.41
C LYS A 198 -5.50 -7.88 19.12
N LEU A 199 -5.71 -7.03 18.10
CA LEU A 199 -4.84 -6.94 16.96
C LEU A 199 -3.52 -6.27 17.35
N ASP A 200 -2.39 -6.74 16.80
CA ASP A 200 -1.08 -6.09 16.99
C ASP A 200 -0.93 -4.84 16.10
N VAL A 201 -1.86 -3.89 16.27
CA VAL A 201 -1.92 -2.65 15.47
C VAL A 201 -0.70 -1.74 15.68
N GLN A 202 0.06 -1.97 16.77
CA GLN A 202 1.36 -1.31 16.99
C GLN A 202 2.29 -1.49 15.79
N LYS A 203 2.22 -2.62 15.08
CA LYS A 203 3.00 -2.89 13.86
C LYS A 203 2.81 -1.84 12.77
N CYS A 204 1.64 -1.22 12.67
CA CYS A 204 1.41 -0.12 11.74
C CYS A 204 2.23 1.12 12.12
N VAL A 205 2.29 1.44 13.41
CA VAL A 205 3.10 2.56 13.94
C VAL A 205 4.59 2.26 13.82
N ASP A 206 5.03 1.03 14.06
CA ASP A 206 6.42 0.58 13.92
C ASP A 206 6.97 0.76 12.49
N MET A 207 6.08 0.86 11.50
CA MET A 207 6.48 1.13 10.11
C MET A 207 6.68 2.62 9.78
N PHE A 208 6.28 3.56 10.65
CA PHE A 208 6.40 5.00 10.39
C PHE A 208 7.82 5.47 10.05
N PRO A 209 8.89 5.01 10.74
CA PRO A 209 10.26 5.40 10.42
C PRO A 209 10.68 5.06 8.99
N TYR A 210 9.98 4.13 8.35
CA TYR A 210 10.22 3.63 6.99
C TYR A 210 9.23 4.19 5.97
N GLY A 211 8.42 5.18 6.36
CA GLY A 211 7.40 5.80 5.53
C GLY A 211 8.02 6.57 4.37
N VAL A 212 7.62 6.23 3.14
CA VAL A 212 7.95 6.95 1.92
C VAL A 212 6.69 7.63 1.42
N GLN A 213 6.77 8.94 1.20
CA GLN A 213 5.63 9.69 0.69
C GLN A 213 5.19 9.13 -0.67
N SER A 214 3.92 8.82 -0.79
CA SER A 214 3.31 8.44 -2.06
C SER A 214 3.59 9.50 -3.14
N VAL A 215 3.89 9.04 -4.35
CA VAL A 215 4.02 9.93 -5.52
C VAL A 215 2.67 10.57 -5.80
N ASN A 216 2.53 11.81 -5.42
CA ASN A 216 1.31 12.59 -5.59
C ASN A 216 1.64 13.93 -6.24
N ASN A 217 1.70 13.94 -7.57
CA ASN A 217 1.92 15.13 -8.38
C ASN A 217 0.79 15.29 -9.43
N ALA A 218 0.71 16.46 -10.04
CA ALA A 218 -0.34 16.78 -11.02
C ALA A 218 -0.31 15.88 -12.27
N SER A 219 0.81 15.22 -12.57
CA SER A 219 0.92 14.33 -13.72
C SER A 219 0.43 12.90 -13.43
N ARG A 220 0.38 12.48 -12.17
CA ARG A 220 0.02 11.10 -11.79
C ARG A 220 -1.30 10.60 -12.41
N PRO A 221 -2.41 11.38 -12.43
CA PRO A 221 -3.65 10.93 -13.06
C PRO A 221 -3.51 10.63 -14.55
N LYS A 222 -2.52 11.23 -15.22
CA LYS A 222 -2.31 11.05 -16.67
C LYS A 222 -1.67 9.70 -17.00
N TRP A 223 -0.91 9.11 -16.11
CA TRP A 223 -0.15 7.90 -16.36
C TRP A 223 -0.53 6.70 -15.47
N LYS A 224 -1.21 6.91 -14.34
CA LYS A 224 -1.53 5.82 -13.39
C LYS A 224 -2.29 4.66 -14.05
N THR A 225 -3.36 4.94 -14.78
CA THR A 225 -4.16 3.91 -15.45
C THR A 225 -3.34 3.15 -16.48
N GLN A 226 -2.56 3.88 -17.29
CA GLN A 226 -1.74 3.28 -18.34
C GLN A 226 -0.61 2.42 -17.78
N ILE A 227 -0.04 2.78 -16.61
CA ILE A 227 0.92 1.91 -15.89
C ILE A 227 0.24 0.59 -15.48
N ASN A 228 -0.98 0.65 -14.97
CA ASN A 228 -1.72 -0.56 -14.62
C ASN A 228 -1.99 -1.44 -15.85
N ASP A 229 -2.34 -0.85 -16.98
CA ASP A 229 -2.52 -1.59 -18.26
C ASP A 229 -1.23 -2.28 -18.69
N LEU A 230 -0.08 -1.60 -18.58
CA LEU A 230 1.24 -2.19 -18.88
C LEU A 230 1.56 -3.34 -17.90
N LEU A 231 1.26 -3.18 -16.62
CA LEU A 231 1.43 -4.25 -15.62
C LEU A 231 0.60 -5.48 -15.98
N LEU A 232 -0.67 -5.31 -16.33
CA LEU A 232 -1.54 -6.42 -16.72
C LEU A 232 -0.99 -7.17 -17.94
N LYS A 233 -0.43 -6.47 -18.94
CA LYS A 233 0.24 -7.08 -20.09
C LYS A 233 1.51 -7.87 -19.71
N ILE A 234 2.27 -7.37 -18.74
CA ILE A 234 3.44 -8.09 -18.22
C ILE A 234 2.99 -9.36 -17.47
N TYR A 235 1.94 -9.27 -16.67
CA TYR A 235 1.39 -10.43 -15.96
C TYR A 235 0.86 -11.51 -16.89
N SER A 236 0.16 -11.11 -17.97
CA SER A 236 -0.35 -12.05 -18.96
C SER A 236 0.74 -12.64 -19.88
N GLY A 237 1.98 -12.09 -19.83
CA GLY A 237 3.07 -12.47 -20.72
C GLY A 237 2.96 -11.88 -22.14
N GLU A 238 2.00 -11.00 -22.40
CA GLU A 238 1.88 -10.25 -23.66
C GLU A 238 3.05 -9.28 -23.85
N LEU A 239 3.60 -8.75 -22.75
CA LEU A 239 4.71 -7.81 -22.74
C LEU A 239 5.84 -8.37 -21.85
N SER A 240 7.09 -8.29 -22.33
CA SER A 240 8.23 -8.62 -21.48
C SER A 240 8.42 -7.58 -20.37
N LEU A 241 9.01 -7.97 -19.24
CA LEU A 241 9.29 -7.02 -18.17
C LEU A 241 10.18 -5.86 -18.64
N ASP A 242 11.22 -6.17 -19.43
CA ASP A 242 12.14 -5.16 -19.96
C ASP A 242 11.43 -4.10 -20.77
N GLN A 243 10.66 -4.52 -21.75
CA GLN A 243 9.88 -3.61 -22.59
C GLN A 243 8.84 -2.85 -21.76
N GLY A 244 8.19 -3.51 -20.80
CA GLY A 244 7.23 -2.87 -19.91
C GLY A 244 7.84 -1.76 -19.06
N LEU A 245 9.03 -1.98 -18.49
CA LEU A 245 9.74 -0.96 -17.72
C LEU A 245 10.20 0.22 -18.59
N GLU A 246 10.64 -0.03 -19.83
CA GLU A 246 10.97 1.02 -20.80
C GLU A 246 9.73 1.86 -21.17
N ASP A 247 8.60 1.21 -21.44
CA ASP A 247 7.35 1.89 -21.76
C ASP A 247 6.82 2.69 -20.56
N MET A 248 6.89 2.16 -19.34
CA MET A 248 6.53 2.87 -18.11
C MET A 248 7.42 4.09 -17.87
N GLN A 249 8.75 3.94 -18.09
CA GLN A 249 9.70 5.04 -17.98
C GLN A 249 9.33 6.18 -18.93
N LYS A 250 9.16 5.86 -20.20
CA LYS A 250 8.80 6.81 -21.27
C LYS A 250 7.47 7.51 -20.97
N LEU A 251 6.44 6.73 -20.65
CA LEU A 251 5.11 7.22 -20.32
C LEU A 251 5.12 8.27 -19.21
N VAL A 252 5.83 7.99 -18.11
CA VAL A 252 5.90 8.90 -16.98
C VAL A 252 6.76 10.12 -17.26
N ASP A 253 7.86 9.96 -18.01
CA ASP A 253 8.73 11.08 -18.40
C ASP A 253 8.01 12.03 -19.36
N GLU A 254 7.22 11.54 -20.31
CA GLU A 254 6.42 12.35 -21.24
C GLU A 254 5.25 13.06 -20.54
N ALA A 255 4.63 12.44 -19.54
CA ALA A 255 3.50 13.03 -18.82
C ALA A 255 3.87 14.24 -17.94
N LYS A 256 5.15 14.50 -17.74
CA LYS A 256 5.67 15.62 -16.92
C LYS A 256 5.72 16.96 -17.67
N ALA A 257 5.45 16.97 -18.97
CA ALA A 257 5.45 18.24 -19.69
C ALA A 257 4.50 19.25 -19.05
N PRO A 258 4.82 20.52 -19.05
CA PRO A 258 4.77 21.55 -18.01
C PRO A 258 3.46 21.79 -17.37
#